data_9b4a79c7928707127a44f69f1dbbfab6
#
_entry.id   9b4a79c7928707127a44f69f1dbbfab6
#
_cell.length_a   1.000
_cell.length_b   1.000
_cell.length_c   1.000
_cell.angle_alpha   90.00
_cell.angle_beta   90.00
_cell.angle_gamma   90.00
#
_symmetry.space_group_name_H-M   'P 1'
#
loop_
_entity.id
_entity.type
_entity.pdbx_description
1 polymer ?
#
loop_
_entity_poly.entity_id
_entity_poly.type
_entity_poly.pdbx_seq_one_letter_code
_entity_poly.pdbx_strand_id
1 'polypeptide(L)'
;MPKKNTTLTNPHLAQLLELMKENPHLPVVPMVRSEIVCDDSWAYWMGSWGEARVDLYLVTDSRILFKGDDDPYDALLQIMDPDKLDNMTIKAMAKAYDDLPWKKAIIVYIETPEE
;
A
#
# COMPACT_ATOMS: atom_id res chain seq x y z
N MET A 1 25.09 2.52 -26.64
CA MET A 1 24.84 2.33 -26.22
C MET A 1 24.63 2.15 -25.33
N PRO A 2 24.27 2.29 -25.59
CA PRO A 2 24.00 2.13 -24.84
C PRO A 2 23.44 1.71 -24.05
N LYS A 3 23.27 1.69 -24.03
CA LYS A 3 22.93 1.28 -23.37
C LYS A 3 22.24 0.96 -22.72
N LYS A 4 22.07 1.13 -22.69
CA LYS A 4 21.63 0.76 -22.13
C LYS A 4 20.92 0.69 -21.41
N ASN A 5 20.75 0.94 -21.32
CA ASN A 5 20.08 0.84 -20.77
C ASN A 5 19.35 1.11 -20.15
N THR A 6 20.12 1.21 -20.31
CA THR A 6 19.20 2.20 -20.15
C THR A 6 18.12 2.08 -19.19
N THR A 7 17.44 1.47 -19.45
CA THR A 7 16.16 1.31 -18.95
C THR A 7 16.02 1.00 -17.51
N LEU A 8 16.82 0.24 -16.90
CA LEU A 8 16.68 -0.15 -15.52
C LEU A 8 17.63 0.60 -14.61
N THR A 9 17.66 1.92 -14.81
CA THR A 9 18.43 2.79 -13.93
C THR A 9 17.78 2.91 -12.56
N ASN A 10 16.48 2.61 -12.45
CA ASN A 10 15.77 2.63 -11.18
C ASN A 10 15.58 1.21 -10.70
N PRO A 11 16.25 0.79 -9.61
CA PRO A 11 16.12 -0.57 -9.09
C PRO A 11 14.71 -0.89 -8.59
N HIS A 12 13.96 0.13 -8.17
CA HIS A 12 12.59 -0.09 -7.73
C HIS A 12 11.69 -0.48 -8.90
N LEU A 13 11.90 0.13 -10.05
CA LEU A 13 11.12 -0.23 -11.24
C LEU A 13 11.46 -1.64 -11.69
N ALA A 14 12.72 -2.04 -11.62
CA ALA A 14 13.12 -3.41 -11.93
C ALA A 14 12.44 -4.40 -11.00
N GLN A 15 12.36 -4.08 -9.71
CA GLN A 15 11.68 -4.94 -8.74
C GLN A 15 10.20 -5.05 -9.05
N LEU A 16 9.55 -3.95 -9.42
CA LEU A 16 8.13 -3.97 -9.78
C LEU A 16 7.88 -4.89 -10.96
N LEU A 17 8.71 -4.79 -12.00
CA LEU A 17 8.57 -5.63 -13.19
C LEU A 17 8.73 -7.12 -12.84
N GLU A 18 9.67 -7.43 -11.96
CA GLU A 18 9.89 -8.80 -11.53
C GLU A 18 8.68 -9.35 -10.77
N LEU A 19 8.12 -8.54 -9.87
CA LEU A 19 6.92 -8.94 -9.13
C LEU A 19 5.72 -9.16 -10.05
N MET A 20 5.60 -8.34 -11.10
CA MET A 20 4.53 -8.52 -12.09
C MET A 20 4.68 -9.82 -12.84
N LYS A 21 5.90 -10.21 -13.16
CA LYS A 21 6.16 -11.48 -13.83
C LYS A 21 5.85 -12.66 -12.93
N GLU A 22 6.19 -12.55 -11.65
CA GLU A 22 5.96 -13.63 -10.68
C GLU A 22 4.50 -13.75 -10.26
N ASN A 23 3.74 -12.68 -10.39
CA ASN A 23 2.36 -12.62 -9.91
C ASN A 23 1.43 -12.06 -10.99
N PRO A 24 1.30 -12.75 -12.13
CA PRO A 24 0.55 -12.19 -13.27
C PRO A 24 -0.93 -11.99 -13.01
N HIS A 25 -1.48 -12.58 -11.96
CA HIS A 25 -2.89 -12.46 -11.63
C HIS A 25 -3.19 -11.37 -10.62
N LEU A 26 -2.16 -10.77 -10.03
CA LEU A 26 -2.38 -9.74 -9.03
C LEU A 26 -2.48 -8.36 -9.68
N PRO A 27 -3.39 -7.51 -9.21
CA PRO A 27 -3.40 -6.12 -9.67
C PRO A 27 -2.19 -5.37 -9.14
N VAL A 28 -1.80 -4.33 -9.86
CA VAL A 28 -0.75 -3.41 -9.42
C VAL A 28 -1.44 -2.16 -8.90
N VAL A 29 -1.20 -1.81 -7.63
CA VAL A 29 -1.86 -0.68 -6.99
C VAL A 29 -0.80 0.34 -6.57
N PRO A 30 -0.79 1.52 -7.20
CA PRO A 30 0.13 2.57 -6.79
C PRO A 30 -0.38 3.28 -5.53
N MET A 31 0.51 3.46 -4.57
CA MET A 31 0.21 4.19 -3.33
C MET A 31 1.05 5.47 -3.35
N VAL A 32 0.39 6.59 -3.57
CA VAL A 32 1.06 7.87 -3.78
C VAL A 32 1.22 8.60 -2.46
N ARG A 33 2.44 9.06 -2.17
CA ARG A 33 2.69 9.84 -0.97
C ARG A 33 1.92 11.15 -1.02
N SER A 34 1.34 11.53 0.11
CA SER A 34 0.54 12.75 0.18
C SER A 34 1.35 14.00 -0.13
N GLU A 35 2.64 13.99 0.16
CA GLU A 35 3.51 15.13 -0.11
C GLU A 35 3.64 15.46 -1.59
N ILE A 36 3.36 14.48 -2.48
CA ILE A 36 3.41 14.72 -3.92
C ILE A 36 2.28 15.65 -4.35
N VAL A 37 1.08 15.45 -3.77
CA VAL A 37 -0.11 16.23 -4.11
C VAL A 37 -0.30 17.26 -3.00
N CYS A 38 0.36 18.41 -3.15
CA CYS A 38 0.32 19.43 -2.09
C CYS A 38 -0.92 20.30 -2.15
N ASP A 39 -1.55 20.42 -3.32
CA ASP A 39 -2.81 21.15 -3.47
C ASP A 39 -3.49 20.69 -4.76
N ASP A 40 -4.54 21.34 -5.16
CA ASP A 40 -5.28 20.97 -6.37
C ASP A 40 -5.12 21.97 -7.52
N SER A 41 -4.04 22.75 -7.49
CA SER A 41 -3.80 23.75 -8.54
C SER A 41 -3.35 23.12 -9.86
N TRP A 42 -2.78 21.93 -9.83
CA TRP A 42 -2.35 21.21 -11.03
C TRP A 42 -3.20 19.95 -11.22
N ALA A 43 -3.44 19.59 -12.47
CA ALA A 43 -4.15 18.34 -12.76
C ALA A 43 -3.30 17.11 -12.52
N TYR A 44 -1.97 17.21 -12.69
CA TYR A 44 -1.06 16.08 -12.57
C TYR A 44 0.17 16.49 -11.76
N TRP A 45 0.67 15.52 -11.01
CA TRP A 45 1.88 15.68 -10.22
C TRP A 45 2.83 14.57 -10.56
N MET A 46 4.11 14.89 -10.71
CA MET A 46 5.13 13.89 -10.99
C MET A 46 5.55 13.20 -9.70
N GLY A 47 5.85 11.91 -9.83
CA GLY A 47 6.38 11.12 -8.73
C GLY A 47 7.57 10.30 -9.19
N SER A 48 8.19 9.64 -8.24
CA SER A 48 9.32 8.75 -8.49
C SER A 48 8.91 7.34 -8.08
N TRP A 49 9.42 6.34 -8.80
CA TRP A 49 9.16 4.94 -8.45
C TRP A 49 9.85 4.59 -7.14
N GLY A 50 9.05 4.16 -6.17
CA GLY A 50 9.57 3.67 -4.90
C GLY A 50 9.48 2.17 -4.80
N GLU A 51 9.59 1.66 -3.58
CA GLU A 51 9.56 0.24 -3.31
C GLU A 51 8.28 -0.41 -3.82
N ALA A 52 8.39 -1.67 -4.28
CA ALA A 52 7.22 -2.47 -4.65
C ALA A 52 7.27 -3.79 -3.90
N ARG A 53 6.09 -4.27 -3.49
CA ARG A 53 5.99 -5.55 -2.78
C ARG A 53 4.58 -6.11 -2.90
N VAL A 54 4.45 -7.42 -2.74
CA VAL A 54 3.13 -8.04 -2.61
C VAL A 54 2.66 -7.85 -1.18
N ASP A 55 1.46 -7.34 -1.01
CA ASP A 55 0.95 -7.05 0.32
C ASP A 55 -0.58 -7.16 0.35
N LEU A 56 -1.12 -7.16 1.55
CA LEU A 56 -2.56 -7.15 1.81
C LEU A 56 -2.94 -5.78 2.34
N TYR A 57 -3.98 -5.19 1.76
CA TYR A 57 -4.41 -3.86 2.16
C TYR A 57 -5.93 -3.78 2.25
N LEU A 58 -6.42 -2.75 2.92
CA LEU A 58 -7.85 -2.49 3.06
C LEU A 58 -8.07 -0.98 3.14
N VAL A 59 -8.99 -0.47 2.33
CA VAL A 59 -9.33 0.96 2.34
C VAL A 59 -10.48 1.16 3.33
N THR A 60 -10.27 2.08 4.27
CA THR A 60 -11.31 2.47 5.23
C THR A 60 -11.72 3.91 4.97
N ASP A 61 -12.70 4.39 5.71
CA ASP A 61 -13.17 5.77 5.58
C ASP A 61 -12.09 6.80 5.95
N SER A 62 -11.15 6.42 6.79
CA SER A 62 -10.14 7.34 7.30
C SER A 62 -8.76 7.14 6.72
N ARG A 63 -8.41 5.92 6.32
CA ARG A 63 -7.07 5.65 5.79
C ARG A 63 -6.99 4.26 5.17
N ILE A 64 -5.85 3.98 4.56
CA ILE A 64 -5.53 2.65 4.03
C ILE A 64 -4.76 1.88 5.10
N LEU A 65 -5.21 0.65 5.36
CA LEU A 65 -4.55 -0.25 6.30
C LEU A 65 -3.75 -1.28 5.53
N PHE A 66 -2.60 -1.66 6.08
CA PHE A 66 -1.80 -2.77 5.56
C PHE A 66 -1.74 -3.83 6.64
N LYS A 67 -2.05 -5.07 6.26
CA LYS A 67 -2.06 -6.17 7.21
C LYS A 67 -0.66 -6.39 7.76
N GLY A 68 -0.54 -6.42 9.08
CA GLY A 68 0.73 -6.60 9.74
C GLY A 68 1.44 -5.33 10.17
N ASP A 69 1.05 -4.17 9.60
CA ASP A 69 1.67 -2.90 9.96
C ASP A 69 1.07 -2.30 11.22
N ASP A 70 -0.26 -2.41 11.36
CA ASP A 70 -0.96 -1.83 12.49
C ASP A 70 -1.29 -2.89 13.53
N ASP A 71 -1.37 -2.45 14.78
CA ASP A 71 -1.91 -3.27 15.85
C ASP A 71 -3.36 -3.61 15.53
N PRO A 72 -3.83 -4.87 15.76
CA PRO A 72 -5.21 -5.23 15.47
C PRO A 72 -6.24 -4.31 16.12
N TYR A 73 -6.00 -3.86 17.34
CA TYR A 73 -6.93 -2.95 18.02
C TYR A 73 -7.05 -1.63 17.24
N ASP A 74 -5.91 -1.04 16.88
CA ASP A 74 -5.91 0.23 16.15
C ASP A 74 -6.59 0.09 14.77
N ALA A 75 -6.34 -1.02 14.09
CA ALA A 75 -6.96 -1.28 12.79
C ALA A 75 -8.47 -1.43 12.92
N LEU A 76 -8.93 -2.18 13.92
CA LEU A 76 -10.36 -2.40 14.12
C LEU A 76 -11.10 -1.14 14.55
N LEU A 77 -10.40 -0.21 15.23
CA LEU A 77 -11.00 1.09 15.58
C LEU A 77 -11.44 1.89 14.36
N GLN A 78 -10.87 1.62 13.20
CA GLN A 78 -11.26 2.30 11.95
C GLN A 78 -12.57 1.78 11.40
N ILE A 79 -13.07 0.65 11.90
CA ILE A 79 -14.17 -0.07 11.28
C ILE A 79 -15.28 -0.36 12.28
N MET A 80 -14.96 -0.63 13.53
CA MET A 80 -15.88 -1.08 14.55
C MET A 80 -16.15 -0.02 15.60
N ASP A 81 -17.32 -0.12 16.24
CA ASP A 81 -17.68 0.69 17.39
C ASP A 81 -16.69 0.43 18.53
N PRO A 82 -16.09 1.50 19.11
CA PRO A 82 -15.13 1.33 20.23
C PRO A 82 -15.71 0.56 21.41
N ASP A 83 -16.98 0.76 21.74
CA ASP A 83 -17.60 0.06 22.87
C ASP A 83 -17.65 -1.44 22.63
N LYS A 84 -17.96 -1.84 21.41
CA LYS A 84 -17.98 -3.25 21.03
C LYS A 84 -16.58 -3.83 21.07
N LEU A 85 -15.61 -3.06 20.57
CA LEU A 85 -14.23 -3.50 20.51
C LEU A 85 -13.65 -3.67 21.90
N ASP A 86 -13.96 -2.77 22.84
CA ASP A 86 -13.44 -2.82 24.20
C ASP A 86 -13.96 -4.05 24.96
N ASN A 87 -15.05 -4.63 24.53
CA ASN A 87 -15.62 -5.83 25.16
C ASN A 87 -15.09 -7.13 24.54
N MET A 88 -14.21 -7.05 23.54
CA MET A 88 -13.68 -8.24 22.89
C MET A 88 -12.42 -8.73 23.59
N THR A 89 -12.25 -10.05 23.58
CA THR A 89 -10.98 -10.63 24.03
C THR A 89 -9.91 -10.38 23.00
N ILE A 90 -8.64 -10.50 23.41
CA ILE A 90 -7.51 -10.37 22.50
C ILE A 90 -7.63 -11.41 21.37
N LYS A 91 -8.03 -12.62 21.71
CA LYS A 91 -8.17 -13.68 20.70
C LYS A 91 -9.28 -13.32 19.69
N ALA A 92 -10.39 -12.78 20.17
CA ALA A 92 -11.50 -12.39 19.28
C ALA A 92 -11.07 -11.22 18.39
N MET A 93 -10.32 -10.27 18.92
CA MET A 93 -9.80 -9.17 18.11
C MET A 93 -8.86 -9.66 17.02
N ALA A 94 -7.96 -10.58 17.34
CA ALA A 94 -7.04 -11.13 16.36
C ALA A 94 -7.81 -11.84 15.23
N LYS A 95 -8.85 -12.58 15.58
CA LYS A 95 -9.66 -13.26 14.59
C LYS A 95 -10.43 -12.26 13.71
N ALA A 96 -11.02 -11.23 14.33
CA ALA A 96 -11.74 -10.20 13.58
C ALA A 96 -10.82 -9.48 12.61
N TYR A 97 -9.59 -9.19 13.04
CA TYR A 97 -8.60 -8.56 12.20
C TYR A 97 -8.25 -9.43 10.99
N ASP A 98 -7.99 -10.72 11.23
CA ASP A 98 -7.66 -11.65 10.15
C ASP A 98 -8.82 -11.85 9.18
N ASP A 99 -10.05 -11.76 9.66
CA ASP A 99 -11.25 -11.97 8.86
C ASP A 99 -11.68 -10.74 8.06
N LEU A 100 -11.00 -9.61 8.21
CA LEU A 100 -11.30 -8.42 7.42
C LEU A 100 -11.10 -8.72 5.93
N PRO A 101 -11.82 -8.00 5.05
CA PRO A 101 -11.76 -8.28 3.61
C PRO A 101 -10.49 -7.72 2.97
N TRP A 102 -9.35 -8.23 3.40
CA TRP A 102 -8.05 -7.82 2.88
C TRP A 102 -7.95 -8.10 1.39
N LYS A 103 -7.37 -7.17 0.66
CA LYS A 103 -7.12 -7.32 -0.77
C LYS A 103 -5.64 -7.53 -1.00
N LYS A 104 -5.30 -8.52 -1.82
CA LYS A 104 -3.91 -8.83 -2.15
C LYS A 104 -3.56 -8.16 -3.46
N ALA A 105 -2.42 -7.50 -3.50
CA ALA A 105 -1.98 -6.78 -4.69
C ALA A 105 -0.48 -6.58 -4.67
N ILE A 106 0.07 -6.23 -5.83
CA ILE A 106 1.43 -5.69 -5.91
C ILE A 106 1.30 -4.21 -5.58
N ILE A 107 1.83 -3.81 -4.44
CA ILE A 107 1.79 -2.42 -4.01
C ILE A 107 3.09 -1.76 -4.46
N VAL A 108 2.97 -0.67 -5.20
CA VAL A 108 4.14 0.12 -5.59
C VAL A 108 3.97 1.52 -4.99
N TYR A 109 5.00 1.95 -4.27
CA TYR A 109 4.96 3.27 -3.63
C TYR A 109 5.49 4.31 -4.61
N ILE A 110 4.75 5.41 -4.73
CA ILE A 110 5.16 6.54 -5.55
C ILE A 110 5.64 7.62 -4.58
N GLU A 111 6.92 7.95 -4.70
CA GLU A 111 7.60 8.88 -3.80
C GLU A 111 7.70 10.25 -4.43
N THR A 112 8.13 11.23 -3.62
CA THR A 112 8.40 12.56 -4.15
C THR A 112 9.53 12.48 -5.18
N PRO A 113 9.47 13.30 -6.24
CA PRO A 113 10.52 13.24 -7.27
C PRO A 113 11.89 13.56 -6.70
N GLU A 114 12.88 12.85 -7.20
CA GLU A 114 14.27 13.15 -6.87
C GLU A 114 14.78 14.23 -7.81
N GLU A 115 15.72 15.02 -7.31
CA GLU A 115 16.27 16.10 -8.11
C GLU A 115 17.71 15.88 -8.47
#